data_a76f82e26772cd8a6d467c93c1c3c2fa
#
_entry.id   a76f82e26772cd8a6d467c93c1c3c2fa
#
_cell.length_a   1.000
_cell.length_b   1.000
_cell.length_c   1.000
_cell.angle_alpha   90.00
_cell.angle_beta   90.00
_cell.angle_gamma   90.00
#
_symmetry.space_group_name_H-M   'P 1'
#
loop_
_entity.id
_entity.type
_entity.pdbx_description
1 polymer ?
#
loop_
_entity_poly.entity_id
_entity_poly.type
_entity_poly.pdbx_seq_one_letter_code
_entity_poly.pdbx_strand_id
1 'polypeptide(L)'
;MGKRNYLLEGVSGTGKTTVAEELKRRGYHVINGDRELAYRGYPETGEPLSELDYERAINNPEWGQKHWLWDIDKVKSLIADHSTAISFFCGGSRNFPRFIDLLDGVFVLEVDDLDLLLRRIDERVARDPTDWGGKPEEKELIKRLHATKEDTPKGIIINATAPLQRVVDEILSHVRA
;
A
#
# COMPACT_ATOMS: atom_id res chain seq x y z
N MET A 1 2.66 -25.87 9.90
CA MET A 1 1.95 -24.59 10.06
C MET A 1 1.48 -24.14 8.69
N GLY A 2 0.25 -23.63 8.59
CA GLY A 2 -0.24 -23.06 7.34
C GLY A 2 0.50 -21.75 7.02
N LYS A 3 0.51 -21.37 5.75
CA LYS A 3 1.01 -20.07 5.30
C LYS A 3 0.13 -18.97 5.88
N ARG A 4 0.77 -17.87 6.28
CA ARG A 4 0.10 -16.64 6.73
C ARG A 4 0.41 -15.49 5.78
N ASN A 5 -0.62 -14.74 5.41
CA ASN A 5 -0.54 -13.64 4.47
C ASN A 5 -1.11 -12.36 5.10
N TYR A 6 -0.35 -11.30 5.06
CA TYR A 6 -0.72 -10.02 5.67
C TYR A 6 -0.66 -8.89 4.64
N LEU A 7 -1.59 -7.94 4.75
CA LEU A 7 -1.53 -6.67 4.03
C LEU A 7 -0.83 -5.62 4.89
N LEU A 8 0.06 -4.87 4.30
CA LEU A 8 0.66 -3.66 4.86
C LEU A 8 0.21 -2.46 4.04
N GLU A 9 -0.68 -1.68 4.57
CA GLU A 9 -1.31 -0.52 3.94
C GLU A 9 -1.01 0.78 4.72
N GLY A 10 -1.38 1.90 4.19
CA GLY A 10 -1.25 3.23 4.78
C GLY A 10 -1.25 4.29 3.70
N VAL A 11 -1.61 5.51 4.07
CA VAL A 11 -1.58 6.67 3.17
C VAL A 11 -0.15 6.89 2.63
N SER A 12 -0.02 7.51 1.46
CA SER A 12 1.30 7.87 0.90
C SER A 12 2.13 8.66 1.91
N GLY A 13 3.42 8.32 2.02
CA GLY A 13 4.34 8.95 2.96
C GLY A 13 4.43 8.31 4.35
N THR A 14 3.64 7.28 4.66
CA THR A 14 3.70 6.57 5.95
C THR A 14 4.89 5.63 6.09
N GLY A 15 5.63 5.35 5.00
CA GLY A 15 6.84 4.53 5.04
C GLY A 15 6.64 3.07 4.64
N LYS A 16 5.58 2.72 3.92
CA LYS A 16 5.32 1.34 3.46
C LYS A 16 6.52 0.70 2.77
N THR A 17 7.14 1.39 1.83
CA THR A 17 8.30 0.87 1.09
C THR A 17 9.49 0.59 2.02
N THR A 18 9.78 1.51 2.93
CA THR A 18 10.89 1.35 3.89
C THR A 18 10.64 0.18 4.86
N VAL A 19 9.40 0.04 5.33
CA VAL A 19 9.01 -1.11 6.17
C VAL A 19 9.09 -2.41 5.38
N ALA A 20 8.63 -2.42 4.14
CA ALA A 20 8.71 -3.58 3.25
C ALA A 20 10.17 -4.04 3.02
N GLU A 21 11.08 -3.11 2.78
CA GLU A 21 12.52 -3.39 2.61
C GLU A 21 13.14 -3.97 3.88
N GLU A 22 12.78 -3.43 5.06
CA GLU A 22 13.26 -3.96 6.33
C GLU A 22 12.70 -5.35 6.64
N LEU A 23 11.42 -5.62 6.36
CA LEU A 23 10.84 -6.96 6.46
C LEU A 23 11.59 -7.96 5.56
N LYS A 24 11.88 -7.56 4.32
CA LYS A 24 12.65 -8.36 3.38
C LYS A 24 14.08 -8.62 3.89
N ARG A 25 14.75 -7.59 4.44
CA ARG A 25 16.09 -7.73 5.04
C ARG A 25 16.09 -8.71 6.22
N ARG A 26 14.98 -8.79 6.97
CA ARG A 26 14.80 -9.76 8.07
C ARG A 26 14.40 -11.16 7.60
N GLY A 27 14.34 -11.41 6.30
CA GLY A 27 14.11 -12.73 5.70
C GLY A 27 12.64 -13.09 5.46
N TYR A 28 11.73 -12.13 5.56
CA TYR A 28 10.34 -12.34 5.21
C TYR A 28 10.08 -12.21 3.70
N HIS A 29 9.11 -12.96 3.22
CA HIS A 29 8.64 -12.80 1.84
C HIS A 29 7.78 -11.55 1.73
N VAL A 30 8.15 -10.67 0.82
CA VAL A 30 7.48 -9.37 0.60
C VAL A 30 7.11 -9.22 -0.86
N ILE A 31 5.85 -8.96 -1.11
CA ILE A 31 5.29 -8.63 -2.42
C ILE A 31 5.10 -7.11 -2.47
N ASN A 32 5.79 -6.45 -3.39
CA ASN A 32 5.56 -5.03 -3.64
C ASN A 32 4.34 -4.87 -4.55
N GLY A 33 3.18 -4.63 -3.93
CA GLY A 33 1.91 -4.59 -4.64
C GLY A 33 1.87 -3.55 -5.75
N ASP A 34 2.47 -2.39 -5.53
CA ASP A 34 2.44 -1.30 -6.52
C ASP A 34 3.28 -1.60 -7.77
N ARG A 35 4.27 -2.48 -7.66
CA ARG A 35 5.14 -2.87 -8.78
C ARG A 35 4.76 -4.21 -9.39
N GLU A 36 4.31 -5.16 -8.58
CA GLU A 36 4.12 -6.55 -8.98
C GLU A 36 2.67 -6.88 -9.32
N LEU A 37 1.70 -6.16 -8.74
CA LEU A 37 0.27 -6.48 -8.80
C LEU A 37 -0.58 -5.38 -9.44
N ALA A 38 -0.13 -4.12 -9.32
CA ALA A 38 -0.95 -2.98 -9.67
C ALA A 38 -1.09 -2.75 -11.17
N TYR A 39 -2.27 -2.31 -11.55
CA TYR A 39 -2.59 -1.81 -12.87
C TYR A 39 -3.72 -0.77 -12.77
N ARG A 40 -3.97 -0.07 -13.87
CA ARG A 40 -5.11 0.85 -13.96
C ARG A 40 -6.27 0.14 -14.66
N GLY A 41 -7.38 0.02 -13.94
CA GLY A 41 -8.56 -0.72 -14.42
C GLY A 41 -9.87 -0.13 -13.91
N TYR A 42 -10.96 -0.62 -14.45
CA TYR A 42 -12.31 -0.26 -14.01
C TYR A 42 -12.66 -1.07 -12.76
N PRO A 43 -12.94 -0.43 -11.61
CA PRO A 43 -13.20 -1.14 -10.36
C PRO A 43 -14.37 -2.12 -10.42
N GLU A 44 -15.37 -1.84 -11.24
CA GLU A 44 -16.59 -2.63 -11.38
C GLU A 44 -16.33 -3.96 -12.10
N THR A 45 -15.51 -3.94 -13.15
CA THR A 45 -15.25 -5.11 -14.00
C THR A 45 -13.88 -5.74 -13.80
N GLY A 46 -12.90 -4.94 -13.38
CA GLY A 46 -11.48 -5.35 -13.31
C GLY A 46 -10.78 -5.30 -14.67
N GLU A 47 -11.45 -4.85 -15.72
CA GLU A 47 -10.82 -4.70 -17.04
C GLU A 47 -9.82 -3.54 -17.05
N PRO A 48 -8.70 -3.65 -17.79
CA PRO A 48 -7.77 -2.55 -17.98
C PRO A 48 -8.46 -1.31 -18.57
N LEU A 49 -8.01 -0.12 -18.19
CA LEU A 49 -8.50 1.13 -18.76
C LEU A 49 -8.22 1.20 -20.27
N SER A 50 -9.14 1.82 -21.02
CA SER A 50 -8.88 2.25 -22.39
C SER A 50 -7.71 3.24 -22.46
N GLU A 51 -7.11 3.43 -23.61
CA GLU A 51 -6.02 4.42 -23.79
C GLU A 51 -6.45 5.82 -23.35
N LEU A 52 -7.64 6.25 -23.73
CA LEU A 52 -8.18 7.56 -23.36
C LEU A 52 -8.37 7.71 -21.85
N ASP A 53 -8.91 6.69 -21.20
CA ASP A 53 -9.09 6.70 -19.74
C ASP A 53 -7.77 6.53 -19.01
N TYR A 54 -6.80 5.86 -19.57
CA TYR A 54 -5.45 5.79 -19.03
C TYR A 54 -4.78 7.16 -19.03
N GLU A 55 -4.87 7.91 -20.12
CA GLU A 55 -4.39 9.29 -20.19
C GLU A 55 -5.11 10.19 -19.17
N ARG A 56 -6.42 10.03 -19.02
CA ARG A 56 -7.20 10.72 -18.00
C ARG A 56 -6.70 10.41 -16.58
N ALA A 57 -6.39 9.15 -16.31
CA ALA A 57 -5.88 8.72 -14.99
C ALA A 57 -4.51 9.35 -14.65
N ILE A 58 -3.66 9.55 -15.65
CA ILE A 58 -2.35 10.21 -15.47
C ILE A 58 -2.53 11.71 -15.19
N ASN A 59 -3.47 12.35 -15.88
CA ASN A 59 -3.67 13.80 -15.79
C ASN A 59 -4.61 14.24 -14.67
N ASN A 60 -5.35 13.31 -14.07
CA ASN A 60 -6.23 13.57 -12.95
C ASN A 60 -5.92 12.60 -11.79
N PRO A 61 -5.14 13.03 -10.79
CA PRO A 61 -4.72 12.17 -9.68
C PRO A 61 -5.88 11.53 -8.91
N GLU A 62 -6.95 12.26 -8.66
CA GLU A 62 -8.11 11.75 -7.94
C GLU A 62 -8.82 10.64 -8.72
N TRP A 63 -9.05 10.86 -10.01
CA TRP A 63 -9.65 9.86 -10.88
C TRP A 63 -8.73 8.66 -11.04
N GLY A 64 -7.42 8.90 -11.21
CA GLY A 64 -6.40 7.86 -11.31
C GLY A 64 -6.31 6.99 -10.06
N GLN A 65 -6.44 7.58 -8.87
CA GLN A 65 -6.44 6.88 -7.59
C GLN A 65 -7.60 5.88 -7.50
N LYS A 66 -8.79 6.25 -7.93
CA LYS A 66 -9.98 5.38 -7.93
C LYS A 66 -9.83 4.15 -8.86
N HIS A 67 -8.96 4.24 -9.85
CA HIS A 67 -8.71 3.20 -10.86
C HIS A 67 -7.39 2.45 -10.64
N TRP A 68 -6.76 2.61 -9.46
CA TRP A 68 -5.56 1.87 -9.07
C TRP A 68 -5.95 0.54 -8.45
N LEU A 69 -5.80 -0.55 -9.19
CA LEU A 69 -6.24 -1.89 -8.82
C LEU A 69 -5.07 -2.86 -8.74
N TRP A 70 -5.25 -3.93 -7.99
CA TRP A 70 -4.38 -5.10 -8.03
C TRP A 70 -5.02 -6.24 -8.83
N ASP A 71 -4.18 -7.00 -9.51
CA ASP A 71 -4.57 -8.21 -10.23
C ASP A 71 -4.99 -9.29 -9.21
N ILE A 72 -6.30 -9.54 -9.14
CA ILE A 72 -6.90 -10.45 -8.16
C ILE A 72 -6.42 -11.88 -8.35
N ASP A 73 -6.24 -12.33 -9.60
CA ASP A 73 -5.81 -13.70 -9.88
C ASP A 73 -4.36 -13.92 -9.43
N LYS A 74 -3.50 -12.91 -9.62
CA LYS A 74 -2.13 -12.93 -9.08
C LYS A 74 -2.13 -12.92 -7.56
N VAL A 75 -2.94 -12.09 -6.92
CA VAL A 75 -3.07 -12.06 -5.45
C VAL A 75 -3.47 -13.44 -4.94
N LYS A 76 -4.51 -14.06 -5.50
CA LYS A 76 -4.96 -15.40 -5.12
C LYS A 76 -3.90 -16.47 -5.34
N SER A 77 -3.18 -16.40 -6.45
CA SER A 77 -2.09 -17.33 -6.75
C SER A 77 -0.96 -17.23 -5.72
N LEU A 78 -0.57 -16.01 -5.33
CA LEU A 78 0.45 -15.81 -4.31
C LEU A 78 0.00 -16.24 -2.91
N ILE A 79 -1.27 -16.05 -2.57
CA ILE A 79 -1.86 -16.55 -1.32
C ILE A 79 -1.87 -18.10 -1.30
N ALA A 80 -2.14 -18.73 -2.43
CA ALA A 80 -2.16 -20.19 -2.56
C ALA A 80 -0.77 -20.81 -2.59
N ASP A 81 0.28 -20.05 -2.85
CA ASP A 81 1.67 -20.53 -2.83
C ASP A 81 2.14 -20.73 -1.37
N HIS A 82 2.38 -21.97 -0.98
CA HIS A 82 2.84 -22.35 0.37
C HIS A 82 4.36 -22.49 0.49
N SER A 83 5.13 -21.98 -0.45
CA SER A 83 6.60 -22.03 -0.44
C SER A 83 7.24 -21.25 0.71
N THR A 84 6.53 -20.25 1.25
CA THR A 84 6.99 -19.45 2.39
C THR A 84 5.97 -19.46 3.53
N ALA A 85 6.45 -19.39 4.78
CA ALA A 85 5.57 -19.44 5.95
C ALA A 85 4.77 -18.14 6.15
N ILE A 86 5.37 -17.00 5.86
CA ILE A 86 4.77 -15.67 6.08
C ILE A 86 5.08 -14.80 4.87
N SER A 87 4.04 -14.14 4.34
CA SER A 87 4.16 -13.17 3.26
C SER A 87 3.47 -11.86 3.61
N PHE A 88 4.09 -10.75 3.22
CA PHE A 88 3.53 -9.42 3.35
C PHE A 88 3.27 -8.83 1.96
N PHE A 89 2.02 -8.45 1.72
CA PHE A 89 1.59 -7.68 0.55
C PHE A 89 1.66 -6.21 0.93
N CYS A 90 2.54 -5.45 0.31
CA CYS A 90 2.79 -4.06 0.68
C CYS A 90 2.33 -3.11 -0.43
N GLY A 91 1.48 -2.17 -0.09
CA GLY A 91 0.90 -1.19 -0.99
C GLY A 91 -0.59 -1.04 -0.80
N GLY A 92 -1.26 -0.34 -1.72
CA GLY A 92 -2.70 -0.12 -1.67
C GLY A 92 -3.39 -0.34 -3.01
N SER A 93 -4.66 -0.74 -2.96
CA SER A 93 -5.49 -0.88 -4.14
C SER A 93 -6.94 -0.53 -3.84
N ARG A 94 -7.68 -0.09 -4.85
CA ARG A 94 -9.11 0.27 -4.66
C ARG A 94 -10.04 -0.94 -4.70
N ASN A 95 -9.55 -2.08 -5.15
CA ASN A 95 -10.29 -3.33 -5.15
C ASN A 95 -9.91 -4.29 -4.00
N PHE A 96 -9.30 -3.79 -2.93
CA PHE A 96 -8.95 -4.61 -1.77
C PHE A 96 -10.14 -5.40 -1.17
N PRO A 97 -11.40 -4.93 -1.22
CA PRO A 97 -12.53 -5.72 -0.72
C PRO A 97 -12.70 -7.09 -1.39
N ARG A 98 -12.13 -7.28 -2.58
CA ARG A 98 -12.21 -8.55 -3.32
C ARG A 98 -11.22 -9.61 -2.83
N PHE A 99 -10.24 -9.25 -2.02
CA PHE A 99 -9.22 -10.21 -1.55
C PHE A 99 -8.88 -10.08 -0.06
N ILE A 100 -9.33 -9.03 0.62
CA ILE A 100 -8.92 -8.77 2.01
C ILE A 100 -9.30 -9.91 2.96
N ASP A 101 -10.44 -10.54 2.73
CA ASP A 101 -10.93 -11.68 3.54
C ASP A 101 -10.11 -12.97 3.34
N LEU A 102 -9.24 -13.00 2.32
CA LEU A 102 -8.31 -14.11 2.08
C LEU A 102 -7.01 -13.98 2.87
N LEU A 103 -6.79 -12.84 3.52
CA LEU A 103 -5.59 -12.54 4.29
C LEU A 103 -5.81 -12.83 5.77
N ASP A 104 -4.73 -13.17 6.45
CA ASP A 104 -4.72 -13.46 7.90
C ASP A 104 -4.76 -12.20 8.75
N GLY A 105 -4.46 -11.05 8.17
CA GLY A 105 -4.54 -9.76 8.86
C GLY A 105 -4.10 -8.59 8.01
N VAL A 106 -4.40 -7.40 8.52
CA VAL A 106 -4.07 -6.12 7.90
C VAL A 106 -3.36 -5.24 8.92
N PHE A 107 -2.22 -4.70 8.54
CA PHE A 107 -1.50 -3.66 9.28
C PHE A 107 -1.64 -2.34 8.53
N VAL A 108 -2.02 -1.31 9.26
CA VAL A 108 -2.19 0.04 8.72
C VAL A 108 -1.16 0.95 9.35
N LEU A 109 -0.20 1.41 8.55
CA LEU A 109 0.77 2.41 8.99
C LEU A 109 0.09 3.78 9.08
N GLU A 110 0.20 4.44 10.22
CA GLU A 110 -0.32 5.78 10.42
C GLU A 110 0.77 6.76 10.87
N VAL A 111 0.69 7.96 10.35
CA VAL A 111 1.42 9.15 10.77
C VAL A 111 0.38 10.22 11.05
N ASP A 112 0.08 10.49 12.31
CA ASP A 112 -0.97 11.45 12.70
C ASP A 112 -0.61 12.89 12.32
N ASP A 113 0.67 13.23 12.43
CA ASP A 113 1.19 14.55 12.07
C ASP A 113 1.27 14.73 10.56
N LEU A 114 0.33 15.51 10.00
CA LEU A 114 0.28 15.82 8.58
C LEU A 114 1.54 16.52 8.07
N ASP A 115 2.12 17.42 8.87
CA ASP A 115 3.33 18.14 8.47
C ASP A 115 4.53 17.20 8.34
N LEU A 116 4.65 16.24 9.25
CA LEU A 116 5.65 15.18 9.14
C LEU A 116 5.43 14.32 7.89
N LEU A 117 4.18 13.94 7.62
CA LEU A 117 3.82 13.16 6.43
C LEU A 117 4.22 13.88 5.14
N LEU A 118 3.83 15.15 5.01
CA LEU A 118 4.13 15.98 3.84
C LEU A 118 5.64 16.19 3.67
N ARG A 119 6.37 16.40 4.76
CA ARG A 119 7.85 16.51 4.74
C ARG A 119 8.50 15.24 4.19
N ARG A 120 8.06 14.07 4.63
CA ARG A 120 8.54 12.77 4.09
C ARG A 120 8.29 12.63 2.59
N ILE A 121 7.13 13.11 2.12
CA ILE A 121 6.80 13.12 0.70
C ILE A 121 7.70 14.08 -0.06
N ASP A 122 7.91 15.29 0.44
CA ASP A 122 8.78 16.28 -0.19
C ASP A 122 10.23 15.80 -0.28
N GLU A 123 10.75 15.16 0.77
CA GLU A 123 12.09 14.55 0.77
C GLU A 123 12.21 13.40 -0.25
N ARG A 124 11.16 12.59 -0.41
CA ARG A 124 11.10 11.53 -1.41
C ARG A 124 11.10 12.08 -2.82
N VAL A 125 10.23 13.06 -3.10
CA VAL A 125 10.14 13.74 -4.41
C VAL A 125 11.43 14.50 -4.73
N ALA A 126 12.12 15.06 -3.75
CA ALA A 126 13.42 15.70 -3.96
C ALA A 126 14.48 14.71 -4.43
N ARG A 127 14.40 13.45 -4.01
CA ARG A 127 15.29 12.36 -4.48
C ARG A 127 14.87 11.80 -5.83
N ASP A 128 13.57 11.67 -6.07
CA ASP A 128 12.98 11.22 -7.33
C ASP A 128 11.78 12.10 -7.69
N PRO A 129 11.96 13.10 -8.59
CA PRO A 129 10.88 13.99 -9.01
C PRO A 129 9.71 13.30 -9.72
N THR A 130 9.86 12.04 -10.11
CA THR A 130 8.79 11.25 -10.74
C THR A 130 7.89 10.56 -9.71
N ASP A 131 8.26 10.59 -8.44
CA ASP A 131 7.50 9.98 -7.36
C ASP A 131 6.18 10.73 -7.10
N TRP A 132 5.19 9.96 -6.63
CA TRP A 132 3.87 10.46 -6.28
C TRP A 132 3.91 11.48 -5.14
N GLY A 133 3.16 12.56 -5.29
CA GLY A 133 3.06 13.64 -4.30
C GLY A 133 3.86 14.89 -4.67
N GLY A 134 4.50 14.92 -5.84
CA GLY A 134 5.23 16.08 -6.34
C GLY A 134 4.33 17.18 -6.88
N LYS A 135 3.14 16.85 -7.37
CA LYS A 135 2.19 17.80 -7.94
C LYS A 135 1.24 18.36 -6.87
N PRO A 136 0.80 19.64 -6.99
CA PRO A 136 -0.15 20.23 -6.04
C PRO A 136 -1.42 19.41 -5.86
N GLU A 137 -2.01 18.89 -6.94
CA GLU A 137 -3.23 18.09 -6.93
C GLU A 137 -3.02 16.75 -6.19
N GLU A 138 -1.86 16.15 -6.34
CA GLU A 138 -1.49 14.93 -5.61
C GLU A 138 -1.37 15.20 -4.11
N LYS A 139 -0.77 16.32 -3.71
CA LYS A 139 -0.67 16.73 -2.31
C LYS A 139 -2.03 16.98 -1.68
N GLU A 140 -2.93 17.65 -2.39
CA GLU A 140 -4.30 17.89 -1.89
C GLU A 140 -5.06 16.57 -1.70
N LEU A 141 -4.91 15.64 -2.64
CA LEU A 141 -5.49 14.31 -2.50
C LEU A 141 -4.91 13.56 -1.28
N ILE A 142 -3.60 13.61 -1.07
CA ILE A 142 -2.94 12.98 0.09
C ILE A 142 -3.45 13.56 1.40
N LYS A 143 -3.60 14.88 1.49
CA LYS A 143 -4.16 15.55 2.68
C LYS A 143 -5.58 15.07 2.97
N ARG A 144 -6.42 14.95 1.95
CA ARG A 144 -7.78 14.43 2.09
C ARG A 144 -7.79 12.98 2.56
N LEU A 145 -6.99 12.12 1.93
CA LEU A 145 -6.90 10.71 2.31
C LEU A 145 -6.32 10.52 3.72
N HIS A 146 -5.37 11.37 4.12
CA HIS A 146 -4.86 11.39 5.49
C HIS A 146 -5.96 11.73 6.50
N ALA A 147 -6.80 12.72 6.19
CA ALA A 147 -7.89 13.14 7.07
C ALA A 147 -9.05 12.14 7.13
N THR A 148 -9.45 11.59 5.99
CA THR A 148 -10.66 10.76 5.86
C THR A 148 -10.41 9.27 6.03
N LYS A 149 -9.22 8.79 5.68
CA LYS A 149 -8.88 7.34 5.61
C LYS A 149 -9.82 6.53 4.71
N GLU A 150 -10.54 7.19 3.80
CA GLU A 150 -11.62 6.61 2.98
C GLU A 150 -11.17 5.41 2.12
N ASP A 151 -9.90 5.43 1.71
CA ASP A 151 -9.32 4.38 0.87
C ASP A 151 -8.47 3.36 1.66
N THR A 152 -8.47 3.46 2.98
CA THR A 152 -7.68 2.60 3.85
C THR A 152 -8.55 1.50 4.44
N PRO A 153 -8.16 0.23 4.31
CA PRO A 153 -8.88 -0.86 4.95
C PRO A 153 -8.76 -0.79 6.48
N LYS A 154 -9.69 -1.42 7.16
CA LYS A 154 -9.60 -1.61 8.62
C LYS A 154 -8.51 -2.63 8.94
N GLY A 155 -7.74 -2.36 10.00
CA GLY A 155 -6.67 -3.26 10.41
C GLY A 155 -6.06 -2.83 11.75
N ILE A 156 -4.96 -3.47 12.10
CA ILE A 156 -4.16 -3.12 13.27
C ILE A 156 -3.37 -1.85 12.92
N ILE A 157 -3.60 -0.79 13.68
CA ILE A 157 -2.91 0.48 13.50
C ILE A 157 -1.50 0.38 14.06
N ILE A 158 -0.52 0.75 13.24
CA ILE A 158 0.90 0.79 13.59
C ILE A 158 1.38 2.24 13.51
N ASN A 159 1.89 2.76 14.61
CA ASN A 159 2.45 4.11 14.65
C ASN A 159 3.76 4.18 13.85
N ALA A 160 3.68 4.74 12.65
CA ALA A 160 4.82 4.86 11.73
C ALA A 160 5.69 6.11 11.97
N THR A 161 5.46 6.86 13.06
CA THR A 161 6.37 7.93 13.51
C THR A 161 7.53 7.38 14.34
N ALA A 162 7.39 6.17 14.89
CA ALA A 162 8.43 5.49 15.62
C ALA A 162 9.64 5.16 14.71
N PRO A 163 10.83 4.89 15.31
CA PRO A 163 11.97 4.38 14.53
C PRO A 163 11.61 3.10 13.77
N LEU A 164 12.14 2.95 12.56
CA LEU A 164 11.84 1.82 11.66
C LEU A 164 11.90 0.45 12.34
N GLN A 165 12.93 0.23 13.16
CA GLN A 165 13.11 -1.05 13.86
C GLN A 165 11.94 -1.37 14.78
N ARG A 166 11.42 -0.36 15.50
CA ARG A 166 10.27 -0.51 16.38
C ARG A 166 8.98 -0.75 15.63
N VAL A 167 8.79 -0.04 14.50
CA VAL A 167 7.62 -0.26 13.63
C VAL A 167 7.57 -1.72 13.17
N VAL A 168 8.69 -2.23 12.69
CA VAL A 168 8.77 -3.62 12.20
C VAL A 168 8.65 -4.61 13.36
N ASP A 169 9.26 -4.34 14.53
CA ASP A 169 9.14 -5.21 15.70
C ASP A 169 7.69 -5.32 16.17
N GLU A 170 6.94 -4.22 16.16
CA GLU A 170 5.51 -4.19 16.49
C GLU A 170 4.70 -5.05 15.52
N ILE A 171 4.88 -4.87 14.19
CA ILE A 171 4.23 -5.71 13.17
C ILE A 171 4.52 -7.19 13.45
N LEU A 172 5.78 -7.54 13.66
CA LEU A 172 6.19 -8.93 13.86
C LEU A 172 5.70 -9.52 15.19
N SER A 173 5.45 -8.71 16.19
CA SER A 173 4.85 -9.18 17.46
C SER A 173 3.43 -9.72 17.25
N HIS A 174 2.65 -9.10 16.39
CA HIS A 174 1.31 -9.57 16.02
C HIS A 174 1.31 -10.81 15.12
N VAL A 175 2.37 -11.01 14.35
CA VAL A 175 2.49 -12.14 13.40
C VAL A 175 2.91 -13.42 14.11
N ARG A 176 3.68 -13.31 15.19
CA ARG A 176 4.22 -14.46 15.94
C ARG A 176 3.26 -15.02 17.01
N ALA A 177 2.21 -14.30 17.28
CA ALA A 177 1.14 -14.74 18.20
C ALA A 177 0.12 -15.71 17.50
#